data_dcbc8a3c98449113b2cda9941610ff04
#
_entry.id   dcbc8a3c98449113b2cda9941610ff04
#
_cell.length_a   1.000
_cell.length_b   1.000
_cell.length_c   1.000
_cell.angle_alpha   90.00
_cell.angle_beta   90.00
_cell.angle_gamma   90.00
#
_symmetry.space_group_name_H-M   'P 1'
#
loop_
_entity.id
_entity.type
_entity.pdbx_description
1 polymer ?
#
loop_
_entity_poly.entity_id
_entity_poly.type
_entity_poly.pdbx_seq_one_letter_code
_entity_poly.pdbx_strand_id
1 'polypeptide(L)'
;MLEPRTLLEIKSDDYDGYKFALNEISILKQLPASMLSIKTFIDGEFLNTYWADGLIVATPTGSTAYSLSCGGPILMPSSENFVITPVANHNLTVRPVVVPDSSKIDIEVDKKAGKFLLGLDSRITSFSAGGKIILKCAD
;
A
#
# COMPACT_ATOMS: atom_id res chain seq x y z
N MET A 1 -11.66 -27.90 4.51
CA MET A 1 -11.19 -27.38 3.20
C MET A 1 -10.43 -26.09 3.42
N LEU A 2 -9.24 -26.00 2.87
CA LEU A 2 -8.43 -24.79 2.95
C LEU A 2 -8.76 -23.87 1.78
N GLU A 3 -9.07 -22.61 2.10
CA GLU A 3 -9.23 -21.61 1.05
C GLU A 3 -7.88 -20.94 0.80
N PRO A 4 -7.45 -20.87 -0.47
CA PRO A 4 -6.23 -20.13 -0.77
C PRO A 4 -6.43 -18.65 -0.51
N ARG A 5 -5.42 -18.01 0.06
CA ARG A 5 -5.40 -16.56 0.31
C ARG A 5 -4.29 -15.93 -0.52
N THR A 6 -4.61 -14.78 -1.11
CA THR A 6 -3.63 -14.00 -1.85
C THR A 6 -2.73 -13.27 -0.87
N LEU A 7 -1.43 -13.33 -1.10
CA LEU A 7 -0.45 -12.56 -0.34
C LEU A 7 0.10 -11.42 -1.18
N LEU A 8 0.34 -10.28 -0.55
CA LEU A 8 1.13 -9.21 -1.14
C LEU A 8 2.60 -9.46 -0.88
N GLU A 9 3.42 -9.15 -1.85
CA GLU A 9 4.87 -9.24 -1.75
C GLU A 9 5.48 -7.88 -2.03
N ILE A 10 6.43 -7.45 -1.17
CA ILE A 10 7.20 -6.24 -1.41
C ILE A 10 8.54 -6.60 -2.06
N LYS A 11 8.92 -5.80 -3.06
CA LYS A 11 10.26 -5.86 -3.67
C LYS A 11 10.89 -4.48 -3.58
N SER A 12 12.00 -4.39 -2.89
CA SER A 12 12.79 -3.18 -2.78
C SER A 12 14.21 -3.57 -2.41
N ASP A 13 15.18 -2.92 -3.04
CA ASP A 13 16.60 -3.20 -2.77
C ASP A 13 16.98 -2.84 -1.33
N ASP A 14 16.23 -1.92 -0.72
CA ASP A 14 16.52 -1.42 0.63
C ASP A 14 15.76 -2.16 1.72
N TYR A 15 14.91 -3.12 1.36
CA TYR A 15 14.11 -3.87 2.33
C TYR A 15 14.65 -5.30 2.47
N ASP A 16 15.03 -5.67 3.69
CA ASP A 16 15.60 -6.99 3.99
C ASP A 16 14.78 -7.81 4.99
N GLY A 17 13.59 -7.33 5.36
CA GLY A 17 12.71 -8.06 6.28
C GLY A 17 11.88 -9.13 5.59
N TYR A 18 10.92 -9.69 6.33
CA TYR A 18 9.95 -10.64 5.79
C TYR A 18 9.04 -9.91 4.79
N LYS A 19 8.99 -10.39 3.56
CA LYS A 19 8.48 -9.62 2.43
C LYS A 19 7.02 -9.88 2.05
N PHE A 20 6.29 -10.65 2.87
CA PHE A 20 4.89 -10.99 2.54
C PHE A 20 3.92 -10.40 3.55
N ALA A 21 2.73 -10.03 3.08
CA ALA A 21 1.64 -9.55 3.91
C ALA A 21 0.35 -10.27 3.54
N LEU A 22 -0.40 -10.72 4.54
CA LEU A 22 -1.71 -11.35 4.35
C LEU A 22 -2.80 -10.29 4.21
N ASN A 23 -2.75 -9.24 5.00
CA ASN A 23 -3.76 -8.17 5.02
C ASN A 23 -3.39 -6.99 4.15
N GLU A 24 -2.31 -6.29 4.50
CA GLU A 24 -1.96 -5.06 3.79
C GLU A 24 -0.49 -4.71 3.93
N ILE A 25 -0.03 -3.91 2.99
CA ILE A 25 1.23 -3.20 3.09
C ILE A 25 0.86 -1.71 3.20
N SER A 26 1.36 -1.05 4.25
CA SER A 26 1.04 0.33 4.53
C SER A 26 2.28 1.22 4.50
N ILE A 27 2.08 2.44 4.04
CA ILE A 27 3.08 3.49 4.05
C ILE A 27 2.47 4.63 4.85
N LEU A 28 3.07 4.97 6.00
CA LEU A 28 2.53 5.97 6.90
C LEU A 28 3.59 6.99 7.25
N LYS A 29 3.17 8.24 7.45
CA LYS A 29 4.07 9.28 7.88
C LYS A 29 4.64 8.96 9.25
N GLN A 30 5.90 9.29 9.45
CA GLN A 30 6.58 9.08 10.72
C GLN A 30 6.47 10.31 11.62
N LEU A 31 6.51 11.50 11.01
CA LEU A 31 6.42 12.76 11.73
C LEU A 31 5.00 13.31 11.67
N PRO A 32 4.40 13.73 12.80
CA PRO A 32 2.98 14.14 12.81
C PRO A 32 2.68 15.39 12.00
N ALA A 33 3.66 16.24 11.73
CA ALA A 33 3.42 17.53 11.07
C ALA A 33 3.49 17.49 9.55
N SER A 34 3.99 16.39 8.95
CA SER A 34 4.28 16.35 7.50
C SER A 34 3.43 15.32 6.82
N MET A 35 2.74 15.73 5.75
CA MET A 35 2.07 14.79 4.86
C MET A 35 3.10 14.18 3.91
N LEU A 36 2.79 12.97 3.44
CA LEU A 36 3.60 12.30 2.44
C LEU A 36 3.10 12.65 1.04
N SER A 37 4.03 12.76 0.10
CA SER A 37 3.72 12.80 -1.32
C SER A 37 4.13 11.44 -1.89
N ILE A 38 3.15 10.66 -2.32
CA ILE A 38 3.33 9.26 -2.72
C ILE A 38 2.90 9.10 -4.17
N LYS A 39 3.87 8.92 -5.06
CA LYS A 39 3.61 8.73 -6.47
C LYS A 39 3.40 7.25 -6.74
N THR A 40 2.31 6.91 -7.41
CA THR A 40 1.88 5.53 -7.62
C THR A 40 1.66 5.23 -9.09
N PHE A 41 2.18 4.09 -9.54
CA PHE A 41 2.06 3.61 -10.91
C PHE A 41 1.49 2.19 -10.89
N ILE A 42 0.63 1.89 -11.86
CA ILE A 42 0.08 0.54 -12.06
C ILE A 42 0.58 0.03 -13.40
N ASP A 43 1.34 -1.06 -13.37
CA ASP A 43 1.93 -1.68 -14.57
C ASP A 43 2.70 -0.66 -15.43
N GLY A 44 3.41 0.25 -14.76
CA GLY A 44 4.20 1.27 -15.41
C GLY A 44 3.45 2.55 -15.78
N GLU A 45 2.14 2.57 -15.65
CA GLU A 45 1.32 3.74 -15.97
C GLU A 45 1.02 4.55 -14.71
N PHE A 46 1.19 5.86 -14.80
CA PHE A 46 0.92 6.77 -13.68
C PHE A 46 -0.55 6.69 -13.27
N LEU A 47 -0.78 6.41 -11.99
CA LEU A 47 -2.13 6.43 -11.42
C LEU A 47 -2.43 7.76 -10.75
N ASN A 48 -1.62 8.15 -9.77
CA ASN A 48 -1.88 9.35 -8.97
C ASN A 48 -0.67 9.67 -8.10
N THR A 49 -0.59 10.92 -7.66
CA THR A 49 0.28 11.32 -6.57
C THR A 49 -0.62 11.61 -5.37
N TYR A 50 -0.50 10.77 -4.33
CA TYR A 50 -1.29 10.94 -3.12
C TYR A 50 -0.59 11.90 -2.17
N TRP A 51 -1.29 12.92 -1.73
CA TRP A 51 -0.83 13.82 -0.70
C TRP A 51 -1.64 13.51 0.55
N ALA A 52 -1.09 12.71 1.44
CA ALA A 52 -1.84 12.07 2.51
C ALA A 52 -0.95 11.71 3.69
N ASP A 53 -1.58 11.29 4.79
CA ASP A 53 -0.85 10.75 5.93
C ASP A 53 -0.25 9.38 5.60
N GLY A 54 -0.80 8.70 4.61
CA GLY A 54 -0.29 7.41 4.19
C GLY A 54 -1.06 6.81 3.03
N LEU A 55 -0.67 5.59 2.69
CA LEU A 55 -1.28 4.80 1.62
C LEU A 55 -1.30 3.34 2.05
N ILE A 56 -2.40 2.67 1.82
CA ILE A 56 -2.57 1.25 2.14
C ILE A 56 -2.85 0.49 0.85
N VAL A 57 -2.14 -0.62 0.63
CA VAL A 57 -2.49 -1.57 -0.41
C VAL A 57 -2.93 -2.85 0.30
N ALA A 58 -4.18 -3.23 0.09
CA ALA A 58 -4.79 -4.34 0.81
C ALA A 58 -5.23 -5.46 -0.12
N THR A 59 -5.09 -6.70 0.39
CA THR A 59 -5.67 -7.90 -0.21
C THR A 59 -7.16 -7.97 0.10
N PRO A 60 -7.92 -8.90 -0.50
CA PRO A 60 -9.30 -9.12 -0.08
C PRO A 60 -9.42 -9.41 1.42
N THR A 61 -8.53 -10.22 2.00
CA THR A 61 -8.50 -10.48 3.44
C THR A 61 -8.32 -9.18 4.22
N GLY A 62 -7.38 -8.33 3.80
CA GLY A 62 -7.09 -7.07 4.48
C GLY A 62 -8.09 -5.96 4.21
N SER A 63 -8.99 -6.13 3.23
CA SER A 63 -9.98 -5.10 2.91
C SER A 63 -10.94 -4.83 4.06
N THR A 64 -11.10 -5.78 4.98
CA THR A 64 -11.94 -5.64 6.17
C THR A 64 -11.15 -5.17 7.40
N ALA A 65 -9.86 -4.90 7.25
CA ALA A 65 -8.99 -4.43 8.34
C ALA A 65 -8.76 -2.92 8.25
N TYR A 66 -7.50 -2.48 8.24
CA TYR A 66 -7.17 -1.05 8.27
C TYR A 66 -7.71 -0.27 7.06
N SER A 67 -7.68 -0.88 5.86
CA SER A 67 -8.23 -0.25 4.65
C SER A 67 -9.70 0.14 4.85
N LEU A 68 -10.49 -0.73 5.50
CA LEU A 68 -11.91 -0.44 5.76
C LEU A 68 -12.05 0.80 6.65
N SER A 69 -11.24 0.91 7.69
CA SER A 69 -11.26 2.07 8.59
C SER A 69 -10.94 3.37 7.86
N CYS A 70 -10.21 3.30 6.76
CA CYS A 70 -9.86 4.46 5.93
C CYS A 70 -10.82 4.68 4.76
N GLY A 71 -11.97 3.99 4.76
CA GLY A 71 -13.00 4.18 3.74
C GLY A 71 -12.84 3.30 2.51
N GLY A 72 -11.97 2.30 2.56
CA GLY A 72 -11.80 1.37 1.45
C GLY A 72 -12.97 0.39 1.34
N PRO A 73 -13.26 -0.12 0.14
CA PRO A 73 -14.34 -1.09 -0.05
C PRO A 73 -13.94 -2.47 0.47
N ILE A 74 -14.96 -3.25 0.82
CA ILE A 74 -14.77 -4.66 1.16
C ILE A 74 -14.65 -5.44 -0.16
N LEU A 75 -13.58 -6.20 -0.28
CA LEU A 75 -13.38 -7.11 -1.40
C LEU A 75 -13.76 -8.52 -0.97
N MET A 76 -14.49 -9.22 -1.82
CA MET A 76 -14.88 -10.61 -1.54
C MET A 76 -13.62 -11.49 -1.47
N PRO A 77 -13.60 -12.49 -0.57
CA PRO A 77 -12.41 -13.34 -0.42
C PRO A 77 -11.95 -14.03 -1.70
N SER A 78 -12.88 -14.31 -2.62
CA SER A 78 -12.56 -14.94 -3.91
C SER A 78 -12.20 -13.90 -4.98
N SER A 79 -12.23 -12.61 -4.66
CA SER A 79 -11.90 -11.55 -5.60
C SER A 79 -10.41 -11.60 -5.94
N GLU A 80 -10.09 -11.44 -7.22
CA GLU A 80 -8.71 -11.39 -7.71
C GLU A 80 -8.28 -9.94 -7.85
N ASN A 81 -8.43 -9.18 -6.77
CA ASN A 81 -8.14 -7.75 -6.76
C ASN A 81 -7.35 -7.34 -5.51
N PHE A 82 -6.66 -6.21 -5.64
CA PHE A 82 -6.14 -5.44 -4.51
C PHE A 82 -6.89 -4.11 -4.46
N VAL A 83 -6.86 -3.44 -3.32
CA VAL A 83 -7.39 -2.09 -3.20
C VAL A 83 -6.31 -1.15 -2.68
N ILE A 84 -6.21 0.03 -3.29
CA ILE A 84 -5.28 1.09 -2.90
C ILE A 84 -6.12 2.16 -2.20
N THR A 85 -5.87 2.38 -0.91
CA THR A 85 -6.66 3.27 -0.07
C THR A 85 -5.77 4.32 0.57
N PRO A 86 -5.97 5.62 0.28
CA PRO A 86 -5.21 6.68 0.96
C PRO A 86 -5.68 6.86 2.40
N VAL A 87 -4.76 7.28 3.27
CA VAL A 87 -5.04 7.57 4.68
C VAL A 87 -5.06 9.08 4.84
N ALA A 88 -6.22 9.64 5.21
CA ALA A 88 -6.41 11.07 5.42
C ALA A 88 -5.90 11.91 4.24
N ASN A 89 -6.36 11.58 3.05
CA ASN A 89 -5.92 12.22 1.82
C ASN A 89 -6.34 13.70 1.81
N HIS A 90 -5.40 14.58 1.42
CA HIS A 90 -5.64 16.01 1.36
C HIS A 90 -6.68 16.36 0.28
N ASN A 91 -6.62 15.72 -0.86
CA ASN A 91 -7.60 15.93 -1.94
C ASN A 91 -8.83 15.07 -1.68
N LEU A 92 -9.92 15.70 -1.28
CA LEU A 92 -11.16 15.00 -0.90
C LEU A 92 -11.88 14.34 -2.07
N THR A 93 -11.48 14.60 -3.31
CA THR A 93 -12.09 13.96 -4.48
C THR A 93 -11.43 12.61 -4.82
N VAL A 94 -10.27 12.32 -4.22
CA VAL A 94 -9.58 11.05 -4.46
C VAL A 94 -10.28 9.93 -3.69
N ARG A 95 -10.46 8.81 -4.35
CA ARG A 95 -11.16 7.64 -3.80
C ARG A 95 -10.24 6.42 -3.84
N PRO A 96 -10.51 5.40 -3.02
CA PRO A 96 -9.82 4.13 -3.16
C PRO A 96 -9.97 3.55 -4.56
N VAL A 97 -8.94 2.87 -5.03
CA VAL A 97 -8.90 2.28 -6.37
C VAL A 97 -8.70 0.78 -6.24
N VAL A 98 -9.58 0.02 -6.89
CA VAL A 98 -9.47 -1.43 -6.98
C VAL A 98 -8.73 -1.77 -8.26
N VAL A 99 -7.70 -2.60 -8.15
CA VAL A 99 -6.88 -3.04 -9.29
C VAL A 99 -6.81 -4.56 -9.32
N PRO A 100 -6.62 -5.17 -10.49
CA PRO A 100 -6.40 -6.62 -10.56
C PRO A 100 -5.17 -7.03 -9.73
N ASP A 101 -5.22 -8.20 -9.11
CA ASP A 101 -4.09 -8.67 -8.31
C ASP A 101 -2.89 -9.12 -9.17
N SER A 102 -3.07 -9.19 -10.48
CA SER A 102 -1.98 -9.38 -11.44
C SER A 102 -1.18 -8.09 -11.67
N SER A 103 -1.63 -6.96 -11.13
CA SER A 103 -0.97 -5.66 -11.33
C SER A 103 0.31 -5.56 -10.52
N LYS A 104 1.30 -4.89 -11.12
CA LYS A 104 2.49 -4.46 -10.42
C LYS A 104 2.27 -3.01 -9.97
N ILE A 105 2.38 -2.76 -8.68
CA ILE A 105 2.16 -1.45 -8.09
C ILE A 105 3.51 -0.86 -7.70
N ASP A 106 3.92 0.21 -8.38
CA ASP A 106 5.16 0.92 -8.07
C ASP A 106 4.83 2.13 -7.21
N ILE A 107 5.54 2.29 -6.11
CA ILE A 107 5.33 3.38 -5.16
C ILE A 107 6.64 4.12 -4.94
N GLU A 108 6.59 5.44 -5.04
CA GLU A 108 7.73 6.31 -4.76
C GLU A 108 7.29 7.36 -3.74
N VAL A 109 7.94 7.36 -2.57
CA VAL A 109 7.72 8.39 -1.55
C VAL A 109 8.73 9.50 -1.78
N ASP A 110 8.26 10.75 -1.87
CA ASP A 110 9.13 11.90 -2.12
C ASP A 110 10.24 11.98 -1.07
N LYS A 111 11.45 12.27 -1.53
CA LYS A 111 12.66 12.36 -0.69
C LYS A 111 12.52 13.36 0.45
N LYS A 112 11.68 14.38 0.30
CA LYS A 112 11.46 15.40 1.32
C LYS A 112 10.92 14.82 2.62
N ALA A 113 10.28 13.65 2.57
CA ALA A 113 9.79 12.98 3.77
C ALA A 113 10.91 12.51 4.69
N GLY A 114 12.11 12.28 4.12
CA GLY A 114 13.22 11.68 4.86
C GLY A 114 12.97 10.23 5.15
N LYS A 115 12.10 9.94 6.09
CA LYS A 115 11.72 8.57 6.46
C LYS A 115 10.20 8.45 6.60
N PHE A 116 9.71 7.24 6.42
CA PHE A 116 8.30 6.90 6.66
C PHE A 116 8.24 5.53 7.32
N LEU A 117 7.05 5.17 7.82
CA LEU A 117 6.82 3.86 8.41
C LEU A 117 6.29 2.90 7.34
N LEU A 118 6.99 1.81 7.14
CA LEU A 118 6.57 0.73 6.24
C LEU A 118 6.01 -0.40 7.10
N GLY A 119 4.74 -0.75 6.88
CA GLY A 119 4.06 -1.80 7.60
C GLY A 119 3.71 -2.96 6.68
N LEU A 120 3.97 -4.18 7.14
CA LEU A 120 3.51 -5.40 6.49
C LEU A 120 2.69 -6.14 7.54
N ASP A 121 1.38 -6.08 7.43
CA ASP A 121 0.45 -6.48 8.48
C ASP A 121 0.77 -5.67 9.75
N SER A 122 1.13 -6.29 10.85
CA SER A 122 1.47 -5.58 12.09
C SER A 122 2.98 -5.32 12.26
N ARG A 123 3.81 -5.71 11.28
CA ARG A 123 5.26 -5.51 11.36
C ARG A 123 5.61 -4.15 10.76
N ILE A 124 6.09 -3.24 11.60
CA ILE A 124 6.37 -1.85 11.21
C ILE A 124 7.86 -1.57 11.29
N THR A 125 8.40 -0.97 10.23
CA THR A 125 9.81 -0.63 10.11
C THR A 125 9.94 0.80 9.60
N SER A 126 10.90 1.56 10.13
CA SER A 126 11.25 2.85 9.57
C SER A 126 12.05 2.64 8.28
N PHE A 127 11.67 3.37 7.23
CA PHE A 127 12.22 3.15 5.89
C PHE A 127 12.57 4.50 5.27
N SER A 128 13.67 4.55 4.51
CA SER A 128 14.12 5.81 3.89
C SER A 128 13.31 6.11 2.63
N ALA A 129 12.87 7.37 2.52
CA ALA A 129 12.16 7.85 1.33
C ALA A 129 13.11 8.00 0.15
N GLY A 130 12.55 8.03 -1.05
CA GLY A 130 13.29 8.24 -2.30
C GLY A 130 13.65 6.95 -3.03
N GLY A 131 13.55 5.80 -2.38
CA GLY A 131 13.72 4.51 -3.02
C GLY A 131 12.44 4.04 -3.68
N LYS A 132 12.58 3.08 -4.57
CA LYS A 132 11.44 2.50 -5.29
C LYS A 132 10.93 1.28 -4.53
N ILE A 133 9.62 1.21 -4.35
CA ILE A 133 8.95 0.08 -3.74
C ILE A 133 8.00 -0.52 -4.76
N ILE A 134 8.09 -1.83 -4.97
CA ILE A 134 7.20 -2.56 -5.87
C ILE A 134 6.38 -3.53 -5.04
N LEU A 135 5.06 -3.48 -5.23
CA LEU A 135 4.12 -4.40 -4.60
C LEU A 135 3.46 -5.22 -5.67
N LYS A 136 3.36 -6.51 -5.42
CA LYS A 136 2.70 -7.44 -6.35
C LYS A 136 2.14 -8.64 -5.60
N CYS A 137 1.37 -9.47 -6.30
CA CYS A 137 0.91 -10.73 -5.77
C CYS A 137 2.10 -11.68 -5.59
N ALA A 138 2.19 -12.35 -4.48
CA ALA A 138 3.21 -13.38 -4.24
C ALA A 138 2.95 -14.59 -5.15
N ASP A 139 4.01 -15.17 -5.62
CA ASP A 139 3.95 -16.38 -6.45
C ASP A 139 3.57 -17.62 -5.63
#